data_3c513c8cab35cdd961a37f34782d2a9c
#
_entry.id   3c513c8cab35cdd961a37f34782d2a9c
#
_cell.length_a   1.000
_cell.length_b   1.000
_cell.length_c   1.000
_cell.angle_alpha   90.00
_cell.angle_beta   90.00
_cell.angle_gamma   90.00
#
_symmetry.space_group_name_H-M   'P 1'
#
loop_
_entity.id
_entity.type
_entity.pdbx_description
1 polymer ?
#
loop_
_entity_poly.entity_id
_entity_poly.type
_entity_poly.pdbx_seq_one_letter_code
_entity_poly.pdbx_strand_id
1 'polypeptide(L)'
;MKSLKTITIIVLVFFTSHLSFAQKSKPVPDLANVKYGEHERNVLDIWFADKNKITPLVIYIHGGGFDYGNKEKINARPLSRLLKAGISVASINYRYKKIAPLPAAHHDAKKALQFIRSKADSWGIDKDKIGVWGSSAGAQISMWLAFSDDMADAESANPIEKESTRITCVASNIGQTTMESDFWIKHLAKYAPGTEAEFKSKTRLQIYGVENMEEADEIAKSISALALISTDDPPIFMQYFMNPNAIAPSKDNPKKFKGWVIHHVDFGIALKEKMDELNVEAHLKYPSSKTKYNSLVEFLIDKLNKQ
;
A
#
# COMPACT_ATOMS: atom_id res chain seq x y z
N MET A 1 -44.75 59.02 45.05
CA MET A 1 -45.05 58.21 43.94
C MET A 1 -43.73 57.76 43.30
N LYS A 2 -43.28 56.53 43.57
CA LYS A 2 -42.02 55.97 42.99
C LYS A 2 -42.44 55.02 41.84
N SER A 3 -42.01 55.37 40.62
CA SER A 3 -42.22 54.59 39.42
C SER A 3 -41.32 53.34 39.42
N LEU A 4 -41.91 52.16 39.39
CA LEU A 4 -41.22 50.87 39.26
C LEU A 4 -40.96 50.63 37.77
N LYS A 5 -39.71 50.65 37.34
CA LYS A 5 -39.34 50.25 35.97
C LYS A 5 -39.17 48.73 35.90
N THR A 6 -40.07 48.08 35.20
CA THR A 6 -40.01 46.65 34.90
C THR A 6 -38.92 46.41 33.87
N ILE A 7 -37.86 45.65 34.20
CA ILE A 7 -36.82 45.22 33.26
C ILE A 7 -37.24 43.84 32.75
N THR A 8 -37.61 43.76 31.50
CA THR A 8 -37.89 42.50 30.80
C THR A 8 -36.54 41.89 30.32
N ILE A 9 -36.11 40.80 30.93
CA ILE A 9 -34.92 40.04 30.49
C ILE A 9 -35.36 39.09 29.41
N ILE A 10 -34.95 39.34 28.16
CA ILE A 10 -35.14 38.40 27.04
C ILE A 10 -33.96 37.40 27.11
N VAL A 11 -34.26 36.14 27.50
CA VAL A 11 -33.32 35.03 27.45
C VAL A 11 -33.28 34.47 26.03
N LEU A 12 -32.25 34.84 25.28
CA LEU A 12 -32.01 34.24 23.94
C LEU A 12 -31.36 32.85 24.14
N VAL A 13 -32.20 31.82 23.97
CA VAL A 13 -31.68 30.43 23.97
C VAL A 13 -31.05 30.13 22.60
N PHE A 14 -29.73 30.18 22.52
CA PHE A 14 -29.01 29.69 21.35
C PHE A 14 -29.08 28.16 21.31
N PHE A 15 -29.87 27.62 20.42
CA PHE A 15 -29.81 26.21 20.03
C PHE A 15 -28.56 26.03 19.14
N THR A 16 -27.43 25.65 19.72
CA THR A 16 -26.28 25.17 18.97
C THR A 16 -26.58 23.75 18.53
N SER A 17 -27.02 23.59 17.29
CA SER A 17 -27.09 22.27 16.66
C SER A 17 -25.66 21.75 16.45
N HIS A 18 -25.17 20.95 17.38
CA HIS A 18 -23.97 20.15 17.18
C HIS A 18 -24.25 19.11 16.10
N LEU A 19 -23.92 19.42 14.84
CA LEU A 19 -23.75 18.42 13.80
C LEU A 19 -22.60 17.51 14.22
N SER A 20 -22.91 16.48 15.02
CA SER A 20 -21.99 15.36 15.22
C SER A 20 -21.77 14.69 13.87
N PHE A 21 -20.65 14.99 13.21
CA PHE A 21 -20.11 14.14 12.17
C PHE A 21 -19.75 12.80 12.84
N ALA A 22 -20.69 11.87 12.89
CA ALA A 22 -20.41 10.52 13.33
C ALA A 22 -19.31 9.97 12.41
N GLN A 23 -18.12 9.85 12.93
CA GLN A 23 -17.02 9.15 12.27
C GLN A 23 -17.52 7.72 12.06
N LYS A 24 -17.87 7.37 10.81
CA LYS A 24 -18.36 6.03 10.50
C LYS A 24 -17.33 5.03 11.01
N SER A 25 -17.75 4.19 11.93
CA SER A 25 -16.92 3.10 12.44
C SER A 25 -16.47 2.21 11.27
N LYS A 26 -15.25 1.70 11.36
CA LYS A 26 -14.77 0.75 10.35
C LYS A 26 -15.68 -0.47 10.30
N PRO A 27 -16.11 -0.94 9.12
CA PRO A 27 -16.87 -2.17 8.99
C PRO A 27 -16.18 -3.35 9.67
N VAL A 28 -16.93 -4.21 10.33
CA VAL A 28 -16.41 -5.47 10.86
C VAL A 28 -16.17 -6.41 9.68
N PRO A 29 -15.05 -7.15 9.64
CA PRO A 29 -14.80 -8.12 8.58
C PRO A 29 -15.83 -9.27 8.63
N ASP A 30 -16.20 -9.78 7.47
CA ASP A 30 -17.06 -10.96 7.34
C ASP A 30 -16.32 -12.23 7.77
N LEU A 31 -15.05 -12.34 7.44
CA LEU A 31 -14.14 -13.37 7.95
C LEU A 31 -12.91 -12.68 8.53
N ALA A 32 -12.57 -13.02 9.78
CA ALA A 32 -11.44 -12.45 10.49
C ALA A 32 -10.39 -13.52 10.80
N ASN A 33 -9.11 -13.13 10.76
CA ASN A 33 -7.97 -13.98 11.09
C ASN A 33 -7.92 -15.30 10.30
N VAL A 34 -8.35 -15.28 9.04
CA VAL A 34 -8.24 -16.45 8.15
C VAL A 34 -6.77 -16.75 7.89
N LYS A 35 -6.32 -17.95 8.22
CA LYS A 35 -4.94 -18.38 7.97
C LYS A 35 -4.72 -18.66 6.49
N TYR A 36 -3.66 -18.06 5.92
CA TYR A 36 -3.19 -18.35 4.56
C TYR A 36 -1.81 -19.02 4.52
N GLY A 37 -1.19 -19.24 5.69
CA GLY A 37 0.08 -19.92 5.85
C GLY A 37 0.28 -20.37 7.29
N GLU A 38 1.44 -20.96 7.58
CA GLU A 38 1.72 -21.61 8.86
C GLU A 38 2.09 -20.62 9.98
N HIS A 39 2.76 -19.52 9.63
CA HIS A 39 3.21 -18.55 10.62
C HIS A 39 2.02 -17.80 11.23
N GLU A 40 2.08 -17.42 12.51
CA GLU A 40 1.01 -16.69 13.20
C GLU A 40 0.59 -15.39 12.51
N ARG A 41 1.52 -14.74 11.81
CA ARG A 41 1.23 -13.55 11.03
C ARG A 41 0.70 -13.83 9.61
N ASN A 42 0.66 -15.06 9.16
CA ASN A 42 0.06 -15.42 7.87
C ASN A 42 -1.47 -15.50 8.00
N VAL A 43 -2.09 -14.36 8.33
CA VAL A 43 -3.54 -14.22 8.52
C VAL A 43 -4.07 -13.00 7.76
N LEU A 44 -5.33 -13.08 7.34
CA LEU A 44 -6.04 -12.00 6.68
C LEU A 44 -7.44 -11.79 7.27
N ASP A 45 -7.98 -10.60 7.07
CA ASP A 45 -9.39 -10.28 7.22
C ASP A 45 -10.00 -10.02 5.85
N ILE A 46 -11.27 -10.37 5.65
CA ILE A 46 -11.98 -10.12 4.41
C ILE A 46 -13.35 -9.52 4.66
N TRP A 47 -13.74 -8.57 3.82
CA TRP A 47 -15.05 -7.94 3.72
C TRP A 47 -15.59 -8.19 2.33
N PHE A 48 -16.77 -8.83 2.23
CA PHE A 48 -17.44 -9.04 0.97
C PHE A 48 -18.33 -7.83 0.64
N ALA A 49 -18.24 -7.34 -0.58
CA ALA A 49 -19.10 -6.23 -1.04
C ALA A 49 -20.54 -6.69 -1.27
N ASP A 50 -20.70 -7.91 -1.79
CA ASP A 50 -22.00 -8.58 -1.98
C ASP A 50 -21.77 -10.10 -1.85
N LYS A 51 -22.52 -10.75 -0.96
CA LYS A 51 -22.39 -12.21 -0.73
C LYS A 51 -23.16 -13.06 -1.75
N ASN A 52 -23.97 -12.42 -2.58
CA ASN A 52 -24.83 -13.10 -3.55
C ASN A 52 -24.35 -12.94 -4.99
N LYS A 53 -23.19 -12.24 -5.19
CA LYS A 53 -22.63 -11.96 -6.50
C LYS A 53 -21.13 -12.24 -6.50
N ILE A 54 -20.61 -12.55 -7.68
CA ILE A 54 -19.16 -12.55 -7.92
C ILE A 54 -18.71 -11.09 -7.97
N THR A 55 -17.71 -10.73 -7.15
CA THR A 55 -17.19 -9.36 -7.01
C THR A 55 -15.70 -9.31 -7.27
N PRO A 56 -15.18 -8.23 -7.86
CA PRO A 56 -13.75 -7.94 -7.84
C PRO A 56 -13.23 -7.84 -6.40
N LEU A 57 -11.92 -7.95 -6.22
CA LEU A 57 -11.29 -7.86 -4.90
C LEU A 57 -10.09 -6.91 -4.92
N VAL A 58 -9.89 -6.19 -3.82
CA VAL A 58 -8.65 -5.45 -3.52
C VAL A 58 -7.97 -6.06 -2.31
N ILE A 59 -6.68 -6.39 -2.44
CA ILE A 59 -5.84 -6.80 -1.31
C ILE A 59 -5.14 -5.56 -0.75
N TYR A 60 -5.36 -5.25 0.52
CA TYR A 60 -4.65 -4.20 1.25
C TYR A 60 -3.45 -4.77 2.00
N ILE A 61 -2.27 -4.15 1.81
CA ILE A 61 -1.01 -4.49 2.46
C ILE A 61 -0.55 -3.30 3.32
N HIS A 62 -0.44 -3.51 4.64
CA HIS A 62 -0.09 -2.45 5.57
C HIS A 62 1.37 -1.98 5.44
N GLY A 63 1.62 -0.72 5.77
CA GLY A 63 2.97 -0.17 5.93
C GLY A 63 3.59 -0.53 7.27
N GLY A 64 4.75 0.07 7.54
CA GLY A 64 5.44 -0.08 8.83
C GLY A 64 6.91 -0.49 8.69
N GLY A 65 7.57 -0.18 7.56
CA GLY A 65 9.00 -0.42 7.36
C GLY A 65 9.41 -1.88 7.49
N PHE A 66 8.47 -2.80 7.28
CA PHE A 66 8.61 -4.25 7.51
C PHE A 66 8.87 -4.66 8.98
N ASP A 67 8.72 -3.74 9.94
CA ASP A 67 8.99 -3.98 11.36
C ASP A 67 7.74 -3.95 12.24
N TYR A 68 6.68 -3.27 11.80
CA TYR A 68 5.44 -3.09 12.54
C TYR A 68 4.24 -2.89 11.62
N GLY A 69 3.08 -2.75 12.21
CA GLY A 69 1.80 -2.63 11.49
C GLY A 69 1.04 -3.95 11.48
N ASN A 70 -0.19 -3.88 11.02
CA ASN A 70 -1.07 -5.04 10.95
C ASN A 70 -2.24 -4.77 10.00
N LYS A 71 -3.00 -5.81 9.65
CA LYS A 71 -4.16 -5.77 8.76
C LYS A 71 -5.28 -4.83 9.24
N GLU A 72 -5.36 -4.59 10.56
CA GLU A 72 -6.34 -3.67 11.16
C GLU A 72 -6.05 -2.20 10.82
N LYS A 73 -4.88 -1.88 10.23
CA LYS A 73 -4.52 -0.51 9.82
C LYS A 73 -5.22 -0.02 8.55
N ILE A 74 -5.98 -0.87 7.88
CA ILE A 74 -6.82 -0.40 6.77
C ILE A 74 -7.79 0.68 7.24
N ASN A 75 -7.81 1.82 6.53
CA ASN A 75 -8.66 2.95 6.88
C ASN A 75 -10.13 2.69 6.53
N ALA A 76 -11.04 3.07 7.44
CA ALA A 76 -12.48 2.89 7.28
C ALA A 76 -13.05 3.56 6.02
N ARG A 77 -12.57 4.78 5.67
CA ARG A 77 -13.10 5.54 4.54
C ARG A 77 -12.83 4.89 3.18
N PRO A 78 -11.57 4.55 2.79
CA PRO A 78 -11.32 3.82 1.55
C PRO A 78 -11.97 2.44 1.53
N LEU A 79 -11.91 1.67 2.63
CA LEU A 79 -12.60 0.38 2.76
C LEU A 79 -14.10 0.52 2.43
N SER A 80 -14.82 1.42 3.11
CA SER A 80 -16.25 1.62 2.88
C SER A 80 -16.58 2.10 1.46
N ARG A 81 -15.68 2.84 0.82
CA ARG A 81 -15.87 3.29 -0.58
C ARG A 81 -15.74 2.14 -1.57
N LEU A 82 -14.75 1.26 -1.38
CA LEU A 82 -14.56 0.07 -2.22
C LEU A 82 -15.77 -0.88 -2.09
N LEU A 83 -16.19 -1.21 -0.85
CA LEU A 83 -17.36 -2.06 -0.60
C LEU A 83 -18.63 -1.50 -1.25
N LYS A 84 -18.86 -0.18 -1.14
CA LYS A 84 -20.02 0.48 -1.79
C LYS A 84 -19.95 0.46 -3.32
N ALA A 85 -18.77 0.36 -3.88
CA ALA A 85 -18.55 0.23 -5.31
C ALA A 85 -18.66 -1.22 -5.82
N GLY A 86 -19.03 -2.17 -4.95
CA GLY A 86 -19.15 -3.58 -5.30
C GLY A 86 -17.82 -4.34 -5.33
N ILE A 87 -16.79 -3.80 -4.69
CA ILE A 87 -15.44 -4.40 -4.64
C ILE A 87 -15.18 -4.94 -3.24
N SER A 88 -14.99 -6.24 -3.12
CA SER A 88 -14.59 -6.90 -1.89
C SER A 88 -13.17 -6.51 -1.50
N VAL A 89 -12.84 -6.61 -0.21
CA VAL A 89 -11.51 -6.18 0.28
C VAL A 89 -10.94 -7.24 1.21
N ALA A 90 -9.70 -7.64 0.98
CA ALA A 90 -8.90 -8.41 1.93
C ALA A 90 -7.80 -7.53 2.51
N SER A 91 -7.49 -7.70 3.79
CA SER A 91 -6.35 -7.03 4.44
C SER A 91 -5.45 -8.08 5.07
N ILE A 92 -4.17 -8.09 4.72
CA ILE A 92 -3.23 -9.14 5.10
C ILE A 92 -2.21 -8.67 6.14
N ASN A 93 -1.79 -9.56 7.02
CA ASN A 93 -0.52 -9.46 7.74
C ASN A 93 0.56 -10.20 6.96
N TYR A 94 1.81 -9.89 7.23
CA TYR A 94 3.01 -10.56 6.72
C TYR A 94 4.09 -10.61 7.81
N ARG A 95 5.09 -11.50 7.69
CA ARG A 95 6.20 -11.59 8.65
C ARG A 95 7.04 -10.31 8.62
N TYR A 96 7.40 -9.83 9.79
CA TYR A 96 8.34 -8.72 9.92
C TYR A 96 9.76 -9.17 9.59
N LYS A 97 10.61 -8.25 9.10
CA LYS A 97 12.00 -8.54 8.77
C LYS A 97 12.86 -8.99 9.97
N LYS A 98 12.43 -8.66 11.21
CA LYS A 98 13.05 -9.18 12.43
C LYS A 98 12.72 -10.66 12.73
N ILE A 99 11.67 -11.19 12.09
CA ILE A 99 11.25 -12.60 12.20
C ILE A 99 11.89 -13.40 11.07
N ALA A 100 11.82 -12.87 9.86
CA ALA A 100 12.42 -13.43 8.67
C ALA A 100 12.89 -12.28 7.75
N PRO A 101 14.17 -12.27 7.31
CA PRO A 101 14.70 -11.22 6.44
C PRO A 101 13.90 -11.07 5.14
N LEU A 102 14.05 -9.93 4.46
CA LEU A 102 13.51 -9.76 3.12
C LEU A 102 14.20 -10.75 2.16
N PRO A 103 13.44 -11.37 1.24
CA PRO A 103 12.10 -11.02 0.77
C PRO A 103 10.93 -11.78 1.45
N ALA A 104 11.07 -12.32 2.66
CA ALA A 104 10.02 -13.14 3.30
C ALA A 104 8.64 -12.46 3.36
N ALA A 105 8.59 -11.14 3.59
CA ALA A 105 7.34 -10.37 3.59
C ALA A 105 6.66 -10.37 2.20
N HIS A 106 7.44 -10.35 1.14
CA HIS A 106 6.98 -10.41 -0.26
C HIS A 106 6.41 -11.79 -0.57
N HIS A 107 7.12 -12.84 -0.18
CA HIS A 107 6.66 -14.23 -0.34
C HIS A 107 5.37 -14.50 0.45
N ASP A 108 5.20 -13.89 1.62
CA ASP A 108 3.95 -13.97 2.37
C ASP A 108 2.79 -13.31 1.63
N ALA A 109 3.03 -12.15 0.99
CA ALA A 109 2.00 -11.49 0.17
C ALA A 109 1.65 -12.28 -1.10
N LYS A 110 2.66 -12.89 -1.77
CA LYS A 110 2.45 -13.86 -2.86
C LYS A 110 1.53 -15.00 -2.40
N LYS A 111 1.88 -15.64 -1.29
CA LYS A 111 1.10 -16.75 -0.72
C LYS A 111 -0.34 -16.32 -0.38
N ALA A 112 -0.53 -15.11 0.17
CA ALA A 112 -1.86 -14.58 0.47
C ALA A 112 -2.69 -14.38 -0.81
N LEU A 113 -2.10 -13.82 -1.88
CA LEU A 113 -2.76 -13.66 -3.18
C LEU A 113 -3.19 -15.01 -3.77
N GLN A 114 -2.27 -15.99 -3.80
CA GLN A 114 -2.56 -17.33 -4.29
C GLN A 114 -3.62 -18.04 -3.45
N PHE A 115 -3.56 -17.92 -2.12
CA PHE A 115 -4.59 -18.46 -1.22
C PHE A 115 -5.97 -17.83 -1.47
N ILE A 116 -6.05 -16.49 -1.61
CA ILE A 116 -7.31 -15.80 -1.93
C ILE A 116 -7.87 -16.31 -3.26
N ARG A 117 -7.01 -16.44 -4.27
CA ARG A 117 -7.41 -16.92 -5.60
C ARG A 117 -7.91 -18.36 -5.57
N SER A 118 -7.28 -19.26 -4.79
CA SER A 118 -7.76 -20.63 -4.57
C SER A 118 -9.11 -20.73 -3.85
N LYS A 119 -9.53 -19.64 -3.17
CA LYS A 119 -10.83 -19.52 -2.49
C LYS A 119 -11.87 -18.73 -3.30
N ALA A 120 -11.51 -18.22 -4.47
CA ALA A 120 -12.32 -17.29 -5.23
C ALA A 120 -13.75 -17.82 -5.48
N ASP A 121 -13.89 -19.03 -5.94
CA ASP A 121 -15.20 -19.64 -6.21
C ASP A 121 -16.06 -19.72 -4.95
N SER A 122 -15.49 -20.19 -3.83
CA SER A 122 -16.21 -20.36 -2.56
C SER A 122 -16.53 -19.03 -1.87
N TRP A 123 -15.79 -17.97 -2.21
CA TRP A 123 -15.96 -16.63 -1.63
C TRP A 123 -16.71 -15.65 -2.54
N GLY A 124 -17.14 -16.08 -3.73
CA GLY A 124 -17.78 -15.20 -4.71
C GLY A 124 -16.84 -14.07 -5.17
N ILE A 125 -15.57 -14.37 -5.39
CA ILE A 125 -14.56 -13.42 -5.87
C ILE A 125 -14.26 -13.71 -7.35
N ASP A 126 -14.20 -12.64 -8.14
CA ASP A 126 -13.69 -12.70 -9.51
C ASP A 126 -12.15 -12.83 -9.46
N LYS A 127 -11.65 -14.04 -9.70
CA LYS A 127 -10.22 -14.32 -9.65
C LYS A 127 -9.40 -13.56 -10.71
N ASP A 128 -10.05 -13.07 -11.76
CA ASP A 128 -9.40 -12.34 -12.85
C ASP A 128 -9.45 -10.80 -12.63
N LYS A 129 -10.17 -10.36 -11.59
CA LYS A 129 -10.29 -8.95 -11.20
C LYS A 129 -9.80 -8.71 -9.77
N ILE A 130 -8.50 -8.92 -9.56
CA ILE A 130 -7.84 -8.67 -8.27
C ILE A 130 -6.88 -7.49 -8.40
N GLY A 131 -7.12 -6.44 -7.62
CA GLY A 131 -6.20 -5.32 -7.45
C GLY A 131 -5.44 -5.39 -6.13
N VAL A 132 -4.31 -4.72 -6.04
CA VAL A 132 -3.52 -4.63 -4.80
C VAL A 132 -3.31 -3.18 -4.43
N TRP A 133 -3.40 -2.87 -3.14
CA TRP A 133 -3.18 -1.54 -2.58
C TRP A 133 -2.33 -1.62 -1.34
N GLY A 134 -1.29 -0.79 -1.26
CA GLY A 134 -0.43 -0.73 -0.09
C GLY A 134 0.00 0.67 0.30
N SER A 135 0.60 0.78 1.48
CA SER A 135 1.19 2.02 1.98
C SER A 135 2.63 1.78 2.43
N SER A 136 3.59 2.66 2.03
CA SER A 136 5.01 2.56 2.41
C SER A 136 5.57 1.16 2.11
N ALA A 137 6.08 0.41 3.09
CA ALA A 137 6.52 -0.97 2.91
C ALA A 137 5.46 -1.87 2.24
N GLY A 138 4.18 -1.70 2.58
CA GLY A 138 3.10 -2.43 1.92
C GLY A 138 2.89 -2.00 0.47
N ALA A 139 3.13 -0.74 0.13
CA ALA A 139 3.11 -0.28 -1.25
C ALA A 139 4.28 -0.85 -2.06
N GLN A 140 5.45 -0.97 -1.44
CA GLN A 140 6.61 -1.62 -2.05
C GLN A 140 6.32 -3.09 -2.37
N ILE A 141 5.74 -3.86 -1.40
CA ILE A 141 5.28 -5.23 -1.63
C ILE A 141 4.22 -5.30 -2.74
N SER A 142 3.26 -4.35 -2.75
CA SER A 142 2.20 -4.30 -3.75
C SER A 142 2.74 -4.10 -5.17
N MET A 143 3.74 -3.23 -5.32
CA MET A 143 4.40 -3.00 -6.61
C MET A 143 5.25 -4.21 -7.04
N TRP A 144 5.90 -4.89 -6.09
CA TRP A 144 6.60 -6.14 -6.38
C TRP A 144 5.66 -7.22 -6.92
N LEU A 145 4.48 -7.41 -6.29
CA LEU A 145 3.47 -8.35 -6.81
C LEU A 145 2.98 -7.96 -8.21
N ALA A 146 2.88 -6.65 -8.47
CA ALA A 146 2.38 -6.14 -9.75
C ALA A 146 3.36 -6.36 -10.90
N PHE A 147 4.66 -6.17 -10.64
CA PHE A 147 5.70 -6.10 -11.66
C PHE A 147 6.65 -7.31 -11.68
N SER A 148 6.34 -8.33 -10.88
CA SER A 148 6.94 -9.64 -11.04
C SER A 148 6.20 -10.42 -12.12
N ASP A 149 6.92 -11.25 -12.87
CA ASP A 149 6.32 -12.26 -13.74
C ASP A 149 5.36 -13.15 -12.93
N ASP A 150 4.54 -13.92 -13.63
CA ASP A 150 3.67 -14.87 -12.95
C ASP A 150 4.50 -15.92 -12.17
N MET A 151 4.33 -15.91 -10.86
CA MET A 151 5.06 -16.81 -9.95
C MET A 151 4.28 -18.09 -9.62
N ALA A 152 3.28 -18.46 -10.44
CA ALA A 152 2.60 -19.74 -10.32
C ALA A 152 3.60 -20.88 -10.56
N ASP A 153 3.53 -21.92 -9.72
CA ASP A 153 4.32 -23.14 -9.87
C ASP A 153 3.42 -24.29 -10.31
N ALA A 154 3.35 -24.55 -11.61
CA ALA A 154 2.51 -25.59 -12.18
C ALA A 154 2.87 -27.00 -11.68
N GLU A 155 4.12 -27.20 -11.28
CA GLU A 155 4.64 -28.50 -10.83
C GLU A 155 4.51 -28.71 -9.32
N SER A 156 4.14 -27.67 -8.55
CA SER A 156 3.98 -27.79 -7.11
C SER A 156 2.95 -28.84 -6.71
N ALA A 157 3.25 -29.61 -5.68
CA ALA A 157 2.28 -30.52 -5.06
C ALA A 157 1.16 -29.77 -4.31
N ASN A 158 1.39 -28.50 -3.97
CA ASN A 158 0.42 -27.62 -3.31
C ASN A 158 -0.46 -26.90 -4.35
N PRO A 159 -1.78 -27.20 -4.44
CA PRO A 159 -2.65 -26.59 -5.44
C PRO A 159 -2.74 -25.05 -5.29
N ILE A 160 -2.48 -24.49 -4.10
CA ILE A 160 -2.46 -23.04 -3.90
C ILE A 160 -1.31 -22.39 -4.67
N GLU A 161 -0.16 -23.02 -4.74
CA GLU A 161 1.03 -22.48 -5.43
C GLU A 161 0.90 -22.50 -6.96
N LYS A 162 -0.08 -23.25 -7.49
CA LYS A 162 -0.42 -23.27 -8.92
C LYS A 162 -1.27 -22.06 -9.34
N GLU A 163 -1.83 -21.32 -8.39
CA GLU A 163 -2.61 -20.13 -8.70
C GLU A 163 -1.72 -19.01 -9.21
N SER A 164 -2.15 -18.34 -10.27
CA SER A 164 -1.45 -17.19 -10.85
C SER A 164 -1.25 -16.06 -9.83
N THR A 165 -0.16 -15.32 -9.97
CA THR A 165 0.12 -14.11 -9.18
C THR A 165 -0.11 -12.81 -9.95
N ARG A 166 -0.52 -12.88 -11.23
CA ARG A 166 -0.84 -11.69 -12.03
C ARG A 166 -2.06 -10.96 -11.45
N ILE A 167 -2.02 -9.64 -11.44
CA ILE A 167 -3.07 -8.77 -10.89
C ILE A 167 -3.56 -7.76 -11.93
N THR A 168 -4.76 -7.23 -11.72
CA THR A 168 -5.41 -6.31 -12.67
C THR A 168 -4.86 -4.89 -12.58
N CYS A 169 -4.52 -4.42 -11.37
CA CYS A 169 -4.01 -3.07 -11.13
C CYS A 169 -3.39 -2.94 -9.75
N VAL A 170 -2.54 -1.94 -9.56
CA VAL A 170 -1.90 -1.65 -8.27
C VAL A 170 -2.04 -0.18 -7.88
N ALA A 171 -2.28 0.08 -6.59
CA ALA A 171 -2.27 1.42 -6.01
C ALA A 171 -1.21 1.53 -4.90
N SER A 172 -0.32 2.49 -5.05
CA SER A 172 0.82 2.73 -4.15
C SER A 172 0.63 4.06 -3.41
N ASN A 173 0.62 4.01 -2.09
CA ASN A 173 0.63 5.19 -1.25
C ASN A 173 2.01 5.36 -0.61
N ILE A 174 2.76 6.40 -1.04
CA ILE A 174 4.11 6.73 -0.56
C ILE A 174 5.10 5.53 -0.57
N GLY A 175 5.02 4.67 -1.60
CA GLY A 175 5.86 3.49 -1.74
C GLY A 175 7.27 3.81 -2.22
N GLN A 176 8.25 3.02 -1.79
CA GLN A 176 9.59 3.00 -2.37
C GLN A 176 9.56 2.10 -3.61
N THR A 177 9.87 2.66 -4.77
CA THR A 177 9.81 1.94 -6.05
C THR A 177 11.05 1.11 -6.33
N THR A 178 12.09 1.32 -5.54
CA THR A 178 13.32 0.52 -5.58
C THR A 178 13.92 0.35 -4.20
N MET A 179 14.60 -0.77 -4.01
CA MET A 179 15.38 -1.10 -2.82
C MET A 179 16.89 -1.14 -3.14
N GLU A 180 17.26 -0.83 -4.38
CA GLU A 180 18.65 -0.88 -4.85
C GLU A 180 19.52 0.21 -4.22
N SER A 181 20.73 -0.15 -3.80
CA SER A 181 21.68 0.73 -3.11
C SER A 181 22.02 1.99 -3.90
N ASP A 182 22.27 1.86 -5.19
CA ASP A 182 22.72 2.97 -6.03
C ASP A 182 21.69 4.09 -6.12
N PHE A 183 20.41 3.72 -6.28
CA PHE A 183 19.34 4.71 -6.26
C PHE A 183 19.26 5.42 -4.91
N TRP A 184 19.29 4.65 -3.81
CA TRP A 184 19.21 5.21 -2.47
C TRP A 184 20.41 6.10 -2.12
N ILE A 185 21.61 5.71 -2.47
CA ILE A 185 22.84 6.51 -2.27
C ILE A 185 22.72 7.83 -3.03
N LYS A 186 22.33 7.80 -4.32
CA LYS A 186 22.13 9.00 -5.13
C LYS A 186 21.03 9.90 -4.58
N HIS A 187 19.92 9.31 -4.14
CA HIS A 187 18.81 10.02 -3.51
C HIS A 187 19.21 10.66 -2.19
N LEU A 188 19.94 9.94 -1.32
CA LEU A 188 20.43 10.45 -0.05
C LEU A 188 21.49 11.54 -0.22
N ALA A 189 22.40 11.40 -1.18
CA ALA A 189 23.38 12.44 -1.50
C ALA A 189 22.69 13.78 -1.81
N LYS A 190 21.53 13.72 -2.47
CA LYS A 190 20.72 14.90 -2.80
C LYS A 190 20.08 15.56 -1.57
N TYR A 191 19.51 14.77 -0.66
CA TYR A 191 18.67 15.28 0.43
C TYR A 191 19.29 15.11 1.83
N ALA A 192 20.15 14.12 2.01
CA ALA A 192 20.78 13.77 3.27
C ALA A 192 22.28 13.44 3.07
N PRO A 193 23.09 14.37 2.53
CA PRO A 193 24.51 14.14 2.28
C PRO A 193 25.22 13.71 3.57
N GLY A 194 26.13 12.73 3.45
CA GLY A 194 26.89 12.15 4.56
C GLY A 194 26.24 10.93 5.22
N THR A 195 25.04 10.51 4.79
CA THR A 195 24.37 9.29 5.28
C THR A 195 24.46 8.10 4.34
N GLU A 196 25.17 8.25 3.22
CA GLU A 196 25.31 7.24 2.17
C GLU A 196 25.97 5.95 2.68
N ALA A 197 26.89 6.09 3.64
CA ALA A 197 27.56 4.95 4.27
C ALA A 197 26.59 4.02 5.03
N GLU A 198 25.45 4.53 5.51
CA GLU A 198 24.45 3.72 6.18
C GLU A 198 23.86 2.66 5.24
N PHE A 199 23.82 2.93 3.93
CA PHE A 199 23.36 1.99 2.91
C PHE A 199 24.35 0.87 2.57
N LYS A 200 25.60 1.00 2.99
CA LYS A 200 26.65 -0.05 2.91
C LYS A 200 26.97 -0.65 4.29
N SER A 201 26.07 -0.50 5.26
CA SER A 201 26.29 -0.90 6.64
C SER A 201 25.80 -2.32 6.94
N LYS A 202 26.25 -2.86 8.10
CA LYS A 202 25.75 -4.13 8.64
C LYS A 202 24.23 -4.17 8.75
N THR A 203 23.56 -3.05 8.97
CA THR A 203 22.10 -2.97 9.04
C THR A 203 21.44 -3.39 7.72
N ARG A 204 22.07 -3.04 6.57
CA ARG A 204 21.56 -3.48 5.27
C ARG A 204 21.68 -4.99 5.09
N LEU A 205 22.81 -5.58 5.47
CA LEU A 205 22.99 -7.03 5.43
C LEU A 205 21.97 -7.75 6.29
N GLN A 206 21.68 -7.22 7.49
CA GLN A 206 20.66 -7.77 8.39
C GLN A 206 19.24 -7.70 7.81
N ILE A 207 18.90 -6.67 7.03
CA ILE A 207 17.58 -6.54 6.39
C ILE A 207 17.32 -7.71 5.44
N TYR A 208 18.36 -8.17 4.75
CA TYR A 208 18.28 -9.26 3.76
C TYR A 208 18.75 -10.61 4.32
N GLY A 209 19.38 -10.64 5.51
CA GLY A 209 19.88 -11.86 6.14
C GLY A 209 21.06 -12.48 5.41
N VAL A 210 21.95 -11.65 4.84
CA VAL A 210 23.10 -12.05 4.05
C VAL A 210 24.41 -11.52 4.65
N GLU A 211 25.57 -12.02 4.19
CA GLU A 211 26.86 -11.69 4.76
C GLU A 211 27.65 -10.65 3.94
N ASN A 212 27.29 -10.45 2.67
CA ASN A 212 27.96 -9.52 1.78
C ASN A 212 26.99 -8.60 1.02
N MET A 213 27.54 -7.53 0.45
CA MET A 213 26.74 -6.50 -0.24
C MET A 213 26.25 -6.95 -1.61
N GLU A 214 26.93 -7.85 -2.29
CA GLU A 214 26.56 -8.36 -3.60
C GLU A 214 25.22 -9.11 -3.49
N GLU A 215 25.13 -10.07 -2.57
CA GLU A 215 23.86 -10.78 -2.28
C GLU A 215 22.74 -9.81 -1.84
N ALA A 216 23.07 -8.81 -1.00
CA ALA A 216 22.11 -7.81 -0.57
C ALA A 216 21.57 -6.99 -1.75
N ASP A 217 22.40 -6.64 -2.72
CA ASP A 217 22.00 -5.86 -3.90
C ASP A 217 21.22 -6.73 -4.91
N GLU A 218 21.56 -8.02 -5.05
CA GLU A 218 20.76 -8.96 -5.84
C GLU A 218 19.34 -9.12 -5.29
N ILE A 219 19.19 -9.32 -3.97
CA ILE A 219 17.87 -9.40 -3.34
C ILE A 219 17.14 -8.05 -3.47
N ALA A 220 17.82 -6.93 -3.23
CA ALA A 220 17.23 -5.61 -3.38
C ALA A 220 16.68 -5.38 -4.79
N LYS A 221 17.43 -5.77 -5.82
CA LYS A 221 17.03 -5.69 -7.22
C LYS A 221 15.82 -6.58 -7.50
N SER A 222 15.82 -7.82 -7.00
CA SER A 222 14.74 -8.80 -7.22
C SER A 222 13.39 -8.39 -6.60
N ILE A 223 13.39 -7.42 -5.68
CA ILE A 223 12.17 -6.87 -5.07
C ILE A 223 11.92 -5.40 -5.46
N SER A 224 12.64 -4.84 -6.40
CA SER A 224 12.51 -3.44 -6.83
C SER A 224 11.60 -3.32 -8.04
N ALA A 225 10.47 -2.64 -7.90
CA ALA A 225 9.54 -2.36 -8.99
C ALA A 225 10.23 -1.74 -10.20
N LEU A 226 11.13 -0.80 -9.96
CA LEU A 226 11.89 -0.09 -11.00
C LEU A 226 12.81 -1.02 -11.83
N ALA A 227 13.26 -2.13 -11.24
CA ALA A 227 14.08 -3.14 -11.91
C ALA A 227 13.24 -4.22 -12.61
N LEU A 228 12.03 -4.48 -12.12
CA LEU A 228 11.19 -5.57 -12.57
C LEU A 228 10.23 -5.19 -13.70
N ILE A 229 9.82 -3.91 -13.74
CA ILE A 229 8.78 -3.43 -14.68
C ILE A 229 9.05 -3.81 -16.13
N SER A 230 8.04 -4.35 -16.79
CA SER A 230 8.00 -4.81 -18.18
C SER A 230 6.79 -4.24 -18.93
N THR A 231 6.68 -4.50 -20.24
CA THR A 231 5.64 -3.93 -21.10
C THR A 231 4.24 -4.53 -20.91
N ASP A 232 4.14 -5.72 -20.29
CA ASP A 232 2.87 -6.44 -20.06
C ASP A 232 2.34 -6.27 -18.62
N ASP A 233 2.94 -5.35 -17.86
CA ASP A 233 2.60 -5.12 -16.47
C ASP A 233 1.32 -4.28 -16.31
N PRO A 234 0.61 -4.48 -15.17
CA PRO A 234 -0.66 -3.83 -14.92
C PRO A 234 -0.51 -2.32 -14.66
N PRO A 235 -1.58 -1.53 -14.89
CA PRO A 235 -1.58 -0.11 -14.60
C PRO A 235 -1.41 0.18 -13.11
N ILE A 236 -0.73 1.32 -12.82
CA ILE A 236 -0.49 1.79 -11.45
C ILE A 236 -1.03 3.20 -11.20
N PHE A 237 -1.50 3.42 -9.96
CA PHE A 237 -1.68 4.73 -9.38
C PHE A 237 -0.76 4.93 -8.17
N MET A 238 0.10 5.94 -8.22
CA MET A 238 1.03 6.30 -7.14
C MET A 238 0.62 7.63 -6.51
N GLN A 239 0.62 7.71 -5.18
CA GLN A 239 0.32 8.95 -4.47
C GLN A 239 1.42 9.30 -3.49
N TYR A 240 1.87 10.57 -3.53
CA TYR A 240 2.81 11.18 -2.59
C TYR A 240 2.26 12.51 -2.07
N PHE A 241 2.72 12.97 -0.91
CA PHE A 241 2.18 14.16 -0.24
C PHE A 241 3.12 15.36 -0.25
N MET A 242 4.15 15.33 -1.09
CA MET A 242 5.09 16.44 -1.26
C MET A 242 5.40 16.67 -2.74
N ASN A 243 5.76 17.90 -3.07
CA ASN A 243 6.26 18.26 -4.39
C ASN A 243 7.74 17.88 -4.55
N PRO A 244 8.24 17.68 -5.77
CA PRO A 244 9.65 17.38 -6.03
C PRO A 244 10.64 18.39 -5.43
N ASN A 245 10.24 19.67 -5.38
CA ASN A 245 11.05 20.78 -4.86
C ASN A 245 10.66 21.19 -3.43
N ALA A 246 9.98 20.30 -2.67
CA ALA A 246 9.60 20.60 -1.31
C ALA A 246 10.84 20.78 -0.41
N ILE A 247 10.80 21.79 0.46
CA ILE A 247 11.89 22.04 1.41
C ILE A 247 11.93 20.90 2.42
N ALA A 248 13.10 20.31 2.60
CA ALA A 248 13.31 19.25 3.58
C ALA A 248 13.06 19.77 5.02
N PRO A 249 12.45 19.00 5.90
CA PRO A 249 12.37 19.33 7.32
C PRO A 249 13.76 19.47 7.94
N SER A 250 13.86 20.23 9.06
CA SER A 250 15.11 20.33 9.80
C SER A 250 15.66 18.97 10.22
N LYS A 251 16.99 18.79 10.11
CA LYS A 251 17.71 17.60 10.59
C LYS A 251 17.67 17.48 12.13
N ASP A 252 17.33 18.55 12.86
CA ASP A 252 17.13 18.52 14.31
C ASP A 252 15.92 17.64 14.72
N ASN A 253 15.06 17.31 13.76
CA ASN A 253 14.02 16.30 13.93
C ASN A 253 14.30 15.10 13.03
N PRO A 254 15.21 14.20 13.44
CA PRO A 254 15.69 13.09 12.59
C PRO A 254 14.57 12.14 12.14
N LYS A 255 13.55 11.92 12.98
CA LYS A 255 12.40 11.09 12.63
C LYS A 255 11.59 11.68 11.49
N LYS A 256 11.30 13.00 11.55
CA LYS A 256 10.54 13.69 10.52
C LYS A 256 11.35 13.79 9.23
N PHE A 257 12.64 14.10 9.34
CA PHE A 257 13.54 14.18 8.21
C PHE A 257 13.67 12.84 7.50
N LYS A 258 13.95 11.75 8.24
CA LYS A 258 14.00 10.38 7.70
C LYS A 258 12.68 9.99 7.02
N GLY A 259 11.54 10.24 7.68
CA GLY A 259 10.23 9.96 7.10
C GLY A 259 9.99 10.71 5.78
N TRP A 260 10.45 11.96 5.69
CA TRP A 260 10.36 12.78 4.48
C TRP A 260 11.22 12.19 3.35
N VAL A 261 12.50 11.84 3.63
CA VAL A 261 13.42 11.27 2.65
C VAL A 261 12.90 9.95 2.08
N ILE A 262 12.50 9.01 2.95
CA ILE A 262 12.08 7.66 2.52
C ILE A 262 10.71 7.63 1.82
N HIS A 263 9.92 8.70 1.92
CA HIS A 263 8.62 8.83 1.26
C HIS A 263 8.62 9.96 0.21
N HIS A 264 9.80 10.34 -0.28
CA HIS A 264 9.91 11.40 -1.27
C HIS A 264 9.29 11.01 -2.60
N VAL A 265 8.73 12.00 -3.30
CA VAL A 265 8.06 11.79 -4.58
C VAL A 265 9.01 11.33 -5.70
N ASP A 266 10.33 11.51 -5.54
CA ASP A 266 11.34 11.05 -6.52
C ASP A 266 11.22 9.54 -6.81
N PHE A 267 10.80 8.73 -5.82
CA PHE A 267 10.51 7.32 -6.06
C PHE A 267 9.39 7.12 -7.10
N GLY A 268 8.31 7.89 -6.96
CA GLY A 268 7.20 7.84 -7.91
C GLY A 268 7.54 8.41 -9.26
N ILE A 269 8.37 9.46 -9.32
CA ILE A 269 8.82 10.07 -10.57
C ILE A 269 9.66 9.06 -11.37
N ALA A 270 10.65 8.44 -10.74
CA ALA A 270 11.51 7.46 -11.42
C ALA A 270 10.71 6.29 -12.02
N LEU A 271 9.75 5.73 -11.28
CA LEU A 271 8.92 4.65 -11.81
C LEU A 271 7.98 5.15 -12.91
N LYS A 272 7.38 6.34 -12.76
CA LYS A 272 6.51 6.94 -13.79
C LYS A 272 7.25 7.13 -15.10
N GLU A 273 8.45 7.70 -15.06
CA GLU A 273 9.31 7.88 -16.24
C GLU A 273 9.60 6.54 -16.92
N LYS A 274 9.96 5.51 -16.15
CA LYS A 274 10.24 4.19 -16.71
C LYS A 274 9.00 3.54 -17.32
N MET A 275 7.83 3.68 -16.70
CA MET A 275 6.58 3.17 -17.25
C MET A 275 6.15 3.89 -18.53
N ASP A 276 6.40 5.21 -18.62
CA ASP A 276 6.13 5.99 -19.84
C ASP A 276 7.01 5.54 -21.00
N GLU A 277 8.31 5.25 -20.74
CA GLU A 277 9.22 4.68 -21.74
C GLU A 277 8.71 3.33 -22.28
N LEU A 278 8.09 2.52 -21.43
CA LEU A 278 7.55 1.20 -21.77
C LEU A 278 6.12 1.25 -22.30
N ASN A 279 5.49 2.44 -22.37
CA ASN A 279 4.07 2.62 -22.70
C ASN A 279 3.10 1.87 -21.78
N VAL A 280 3.47 1.68 -20.50
CA VAL A 280 2.61 1.09 -19.46
C VAL A 280 1.86 2.20 -18.73
N GLU A 281 0.56 2.02 -18.52
CA GLU A 281 -0.29 3.05 -17.90
C GLU A 281 0.11 3.34 -16.45
N ALA A 282 0.55 4.56 -16.16
CA ALA A 282 0.94 5.02 -14.84
C ALA A 282 0.37 6.40 -14.50
N HIS A 283 -0.13 6.56 -13.29
CA HIS A 283 -0.62 7.81 -12.75
C HIS A 283 0.14 8.18 -11.50
N LEU A 284 0.72 9.38 -11.49
CA LEU A 284 1.47 9.90 -10.34
C LEU A 284 0.79 11.14 -9.78
N LYS A 285 0.35 11.06 -8.52
CA LYS A 285 -0.28 12.16 -7.80
C LYS A 285 0.61 12.70 -6.70
N TYR A 286 0.85 14.02 -6.74
CA TYR A 286 1.43 14.83 -5.66
C TYR A 286 0.77 16.23 -5.66
N PRO A 287 0.99 17.11 -4.68
CA PRO A 287 0.17 18.33 -4.50
C PRO A 287 0.00 19.20 -5.74
N SER A 288 1.05 19.41 -6.56
CA SER A 288 0.98 20.23 -7.77
C SER A 288 0.77 19.44 -9.07
N SER A 289 0.66 18.12 -9.01
CA SER A 289 0.47 17.29 -10.19
C SER A 289 -0.94 17.38 -10.76
N LYS A 290 -1.05 17.18 -12.08
CA LYS A 290 -2.32 16.92 -12.76
C LYS A 290 -2.38 15.46 -13.13
N THR A 291 -3.41 14.75 -12.72
CA THR A 291 -3.61 13.33 -13.03
C THR A 291 -5.10 13.04 -13.24
N LYS A 292 -5.40 11.98 -13.98
CA LYS A 292 -6.77 11.55 -14.29
C LYS A 292 -7.60 11.26 -13.04
N TYR A 293 -6.99 10.63 -12.03
CA TYR A 293 -7.69 10.19 -10.82
C TYR A 293 -7.36 11.10 -9.63
N ASN A 294 -8.40 11.40 -8.82
CA ASN A 294 -8.24 12.20 -7.60
C ASN A 294 -7.80 11.38 -6.39
N SER A 295 -7.89 10.05 -6.45
CA SER A 295 -7.50 9.16 -5.37
C SER A 295 -7.21 7.75 -5.86
N LEU A 296 -6.42 7.00 -5.07
CA LEU A 296 -6.19 5.57 -5.30
C LEU A 296 -7.50 4.75 -5.35
N VAL A 297 -8.51 5.12 -4.54
CA VAL A 297 -9.81 4.43 -4.54
C VAL A 297 -10.56 4.64 -5.85
N GLU A 298 -10.52 5.86 -6.39
CA GLU A 298 -11.13 6.17 -7.69
C GLU A 298 -10.49 5.36 -8.81
N PHE A 299 -9.15 5.28 -8.81
CA PHE A 299 -8.40 4.45 -9.76
C PHE A 299 -8.77 2.96 -9.65
N LEU A 300 -8.76 2.41 -8.44
CA LEU A 300 -9.09 1.00 -8.20
C LEU A 300 -10.52 0.67 -8.66
N ILE A 301 -11.48 1.56 -8.39
CA ILE A 301 -12.87 1.39 -8.83
C ILE A 301 -12.96 1.41 -10.36
N ASP A 302 -12.28 2.36 -11.03
CA ASP A 302 -12.28 2.44 -12.50
C ASP A 302 -11.66 1.19 -13.14
N LYS A 303 -10.57 0.67 -12.57
CA LYS A 303 -9.87 -0.49 -13.15
C LYS A 303 -10.57 -1.82 -12.91
N LEU A 304 -11.21 -2.00 -11.77
CA LEU A 304 -11.83 -3.28 -11.40
C LEU A 304 -13.29 -3.42 -11.85
N ASN A 305 -14.00 -2.29 -12.08
CA ASN A 305 -15.38 -2.31 -12.55
C ASN A 305 -15.52 -2.16 -14.08
N LYS A 306 -14.43 -1.95 -14.81
CA LYS A 306 -14.47 -2.03 -16.28
C LYS A 306 -14.72 -3.47 -16.73
N GLN A 307 -15.67 -3.59 -17.66
CA GLN A 307 -15.98 -4.85 -18.37
C GLN A 307 -14.86 -5.19 -19.35
#